data_d6b8387cd8f0bca110215efb8f7c314a
#
_entry.id   d6b8387cd8f0bca110215efb8f7c314a
#
_cell.length_a   1.000
_cell.length_b   1.000
_cell.length_c   1.000
_cell.angle_alpha   90.00
_cell.angle_beta   90.00
_cell.angle_gamma   90.00
#
_symmetry.space_group_name_H-M   'P 1'
#
loop_
_entity.id
_entity.type
_entity.pdbx_description
1 polymer ?
#
loop_
_entity_poly.entity_id
_entity_poly.type
_entity_poly.pdbx_seq_one_letter_code
_entity_poly.pdbx_strand_id
1 'polypeptide(L)'
;ELAKPGDAVIVTGDIGRHGCTILLAREDFGIEADVKSDCAPLWKTVEAVMNTTHELHVIRDATRGGVGTVLYEIAGQSQVGVQIDAAKIPVATEVQGVCGMLGLEPLYLACEGTMVIIAPAEQAEKIVETLHQCPYSQNAAIIGTITEENPGKVIRMTEIGTQSLLPQPGGELLPRIC
;
A
#
# COMPACT_ATOMS: atom_id res chain seq x y z
N GLU A 1 18.34 -3.97 1.70
CA GLU A 1 18.38 -4.32 3.12
C GLU A 1 17.02 -4.84 3.57
N LEU A 2 16.97 -5.49 4.74
CA LEU A 2 15.72 -6.01 5.30
C LEU A 2 15.07 -4.94 6.20
N ALA A 3 13.74 -4.98 6.30
CA ALA A 3 12.99 -4.17 7.24
C ALA A 3 13.37 -4.49 8.68
N LYS A 4 13.40 -3.49 9.55
CA LYS A 4 13.80 -3.61 10.96
C LYS A 4 12.67 -3.15 11.88
N PRO A 5 12.50 -3.77 13.06
CA PRO A 5 11.56 -3.27 14.07
C PRO A 5 11.80 -1.78 14.38
N GLY A 6 10.70 -1.02 14.44
CA GLY A 6 10.73 0.44 14.60
C GLY A 6 10.68 1.23 13.29
N ASP A 7 10.89 0.58 12.14
CA ASP A 7 10.72 1.24 10.84
C ASP A 7 9.27 1.67 10.59
N ALA A 8 9.11 2.76 9.87
CA ALA A 8 7.82 3.20 9.36
C ALA A 8 7.47 2.51 8.04
N VAL A 9 6.18 2.25 7.86
CA VAL A 9 5.59 1.76 6.62
C VAL A 9 4.91 2.94 5.91
N ILE A 10 5.35 3.27 4.72
CA ILE A 10 4.87 4.40 3.93
C ILE A 10 4.29 3.88 2.61
N VAL A 11 3.15 4.43 2.18
CA VAL A 11 2.64 4.27 0.80
C VAL A 11 2.80 5.59 0.06
N THR A 12 3.13 5.53 -1.23
CA THR A 12 3.41 6.73 -2.02
C THR A 12 2.17 7.39 -2.59
N GLY A 13 1.00 6.80 -2.43
CA GLY A 13 -0.27 7.35 -2.94
C GLY A 13 -1.47 6.51 -2.57
N ASP A 14 -2.63 6.82 -3.15
CA ASP A 14 -3.87 6.06 -2.97
C ASP A 14 -3.69 4.62 -3.44
N ILE A 15 -4.27 3.69 -2.68
CA ILE A 15 -4.19 2.27 -3.01
C ILE A 15 -5.41 1.78 -3.81
N GLY A 16 -5.20 0.73 -4.61
CA GLY A 16 -6.24 -0.06 -5.26
C GLY A 16 -6.91 0.58 -6.48
N ARG A 17 -6.47 1.75 -6.94
CA ARG A 17 -7.09 2.44 -8.09
C ARG A 17 -7.03 1.62 -9.37
N HIS A 18 -5.85 1.10 -9.73
CA HIS A 18 -5.68 0.32 -10.98
C HIS A 18 -6.56 -0.93 -10.96
N GLY A 19 -6.46 -1.74 -9.91
CA GLY A 19 -7.26 -2.95 -9.78
C GLY A 19 -8.76 -2.68 -9.85
N CYS A 20 -9.23 -1.62 -9.20
CA CYS A 20 -10.63 -1.19 -9.26
C CYS A 20 -11.04 -0.78 -10.68
N THR A 21 -10.21 0.02 -11.38
CA THR A 21 -10.46 0.43 -12.78
C THR A 21 -10.57 -0.77 -13.71
N ILE A 22 -9.66 -1.73 -13.59
CA ILE A 22 -9.67 -2.93 -14.43
C ILE A 22 -10.88 -3.81 -14.12
N LEU A 23 -11.24 -3.95 -12.86
CA LEU A 23 -12.40 -4.71 -12.43
C LEU A 23 -13.69 -4.16 -13.07
N LEU A 24 -13.91 -2.86 -12.96
CA LEU A 24 -15.08 -2.19 -13.56
C LEU A 24 -15.09 -2.26 -15.09
N ALA A 25 -13.92 -2.26 -15.73
CA ALA A 25 -13.82 -2.35 -17.19
C ALA A 25 -14.08 -3.76 -17.75
N ARG A 26 -13.86 -4.80 -16.95
CA ARG A 26 -13.96 -6.21 -17.39
C ARG A 26 -15.28 -6.87 -17.05
N GLU A 27 -15.88 -6.48 -15.94
CA GLU A 27 -17.06 -7.10 -15.40
C GLU A 27 -18.23 -6.11 -15.37
N ASP A 28 -19.38 -6.52 -15.85
CA ASP A 28 -20.60 -5.71 -15.78
C ASP A 28 -21.30 -5.94 -14.44
N PHE A 29 -20.90 -5.19 -13.43
CA PHE A 29 -21.55 -5.21 -12.12
C PHE A 29 -22.74 -4.25 -12.02
N GLY A 30 -23.06 -3.51 -13.07
CA GLY A 30 -24.04 -2.41 -13.03
C GLY A 30 -23.59 -1.27 -12.09
N ILE A 31 -22.30 -1.12 -11.83
CA ILE A 31 -21.72 -0.06 -10.99
C ILE A 31 -21.08 0.98 -11.90
N GLU A 32 -21.54 2.22 -11.80
CA GLU A 32 -20.92 3.38 -12.45
C GLU A 32 -20.07 4.13 -11.43
N ALA A 33 -18.76 4.20 -11.64
CA ALA A 33 -17.83 4.98 -10.82
C ALA A 33 -16.70 5.56 -11.67
N ASP A 34 -16.36 6.85 -11.47
CA ASP A 34 -15.24 7.52 -12.14
C ASP A 34 -13.91 7.21 -11.44
N VAL A 35 -13.48 5.97 -11.51
CA VAL A 35 -12.17 5.54 -10.98
C VAL A 35 -11.15 5.57 -12.10
N LYS A 36 -10.07 6.32 -11.90
CA LYS A 36 -8.93 6.38 -12.83
C LYS A 36 -7.78 5.57 -12.27
N SER A 37 -7.14 4.78 -13.16
CA SER A 37 -5.91 4.07 -12.83
C SER A 37 -4.83 5.02 -12.31
N ASP A 38 -4.04 4.55 -11.36
CA ASP A 38 -2.86 5.21 -10.82
C ASP A 38 -1.59 5.00 -11.66
N CYS A 39 -1.70 4.38 -12.83
CA CYS A 39 -0.56 4.09 -13.69
C CYS A 39 0.29 5.35 -13.95
N ALA A 40 1.56 5.33 -13.50
CA ALA A 40 2.43 6.49 -13.52
C ALA A 40 3.92 6.10 -13.60
N PRO A 41 4.77 6.94 -14.22
CA PRO A 41 6.22 6.74 -14.20
C PRO A 41 6.79 7.13 -12.83
N LEU A 42 7.39 6.17 -12.12
CA LEU A 42 7.80 6.33 -10.72
C LEU A 42 9.26 6.74 -10.53
N TRP A 43 10.08 6.77 -11.60
CA TRP A 43 11.51 7.05 -11.47
C TRP A 43 11.82 8.36 -10.74
N LYS A 44 11.14 9.46 -11.10
CA LYS A 44 11.36 10.76 -10.45
C LYS A 44 10.98 10.75 -8.97
N THR A 45 9.96 10.00 -8.60
CA THR A 45 9.56 9.82 -7.20
C THR A 45 10.62 9.05 -6.42
N VAL A 46 11.13 7.95 -6.98
CA VAL A 46 12.22 7.18 -6.37
C VAL A 46 13.47 8.04 -6.22
N GLU A 47 13.87 8.75 -7.27
CA GLU A 47 15.04 9.65 -7.25
C GLU A 47 14.92 10.72 -6.17
N ALA A 48 13.74 11.35 -6.02
CA ALA A 48 13.50 12.36 -4.99
C ALA A 48 13.63 11.78 -3.57
N VAL A 49 13.08 10.59 -3.33
CA VAL A 49 13.19 9.90 -2.04
C VAL A 49 14.64 9.52 -1.74
N MET A 50 15.37 8.97 -2.72
CA MET A 50 16.78 8.61 -2.57
C MET A 50 17.70 9.83 -2.32
N ASN A 51 17.34 11.00 -2.86
CA ASN A 51 18.04 12.26 -2.58
C ASN A 51 17.70 12.84 -1.20
N THR A 52 16.56 12.44 -0.62
CA THR A 52 16.12 12.90 0.70
C THR A 52 16.82 12.16 1.83
N THR A 53 17.02 10.85 1.68
CA THR A 53 17.70 10.01 2.64
C THR A 53 18.38 8.82 1.96
N HIS A 54 19.50 8.38 2.53
CA HIS A 54 20.17 7.12 2.15
C HIS A 54 19.80 5.95 3.06
N GLU A 55 18.99 6.19 4.08
CA GLU A 55 18.56 5.21 5.07
C GLU A 55 17.20 4.61 4.65
N LEU A 56 17.19 3.92 3.51
CA LEU A 56 16.03 3.21 2.99
C LEU A 56 16.26 1.70 3.11
N HIS A 57 15.33 1.01 3.73
CA HIS A 57 15.42 -0.44 3.91
C HIS A 57 14.71 -1.20 2.80
N VAL A 58 13.54 -0.75 2.36
CA VAL A 58 12.78 -1.38 1.28
C VAL A 58 12.08 -0.32 0.44
N ILE A 59 12.08 -0.50 -0.87
CA ILE A 59 11.15 0.14 -1.83
C ILE A 59 10.60 -0.97 -2.73
N ARG A 60 9.29 -1.11 -2.77
CA ARG A 60 8.59 -2.12 -3.58
C ARG A 60 7.36 -1.51 -4.23
N ASP A 61 7.18 -1.80 -5.51
CA ASP A 61 5.92 -1.54 -6.22
C ASP A 61 4.81 -2.45 -5.69
N ALA A 62 3.59 -1.93 -5.61
CA ALA A 62 2.43 -2.65 -5.11
C ALA A 62 1.53 -3.15 -6.25
N THR A 63 2.13 -3.72 -7.30
CA THR A 63 1.43 -4.18 -8.51
C THR A 63 0.54 -5.40 -8.22
N ARG A 64 0.99 -6.60 -8.47
CA ARG A 64 0.18 -7.82 -8.26
C ARG A 64 -0.13 -8.06 -6.78
N GLY A 65 -1.42 -8.22 -6.47
CA GLY A 65 -1.89 -8.46 -5.11
C GLY A 65 -1.81 -7.25 -4.19
N GLY A 66 -1.49 -6.07 -4.75
CA GLY A 66 -1.54 -4.79 -4.05
C GLY A 66 -0.60 -4.67 -2.85
N VAL A 67 -0.85 -3.66 -2.04
CA VAL A 67 -0.07 -3.36 -0.83
C VAL A 67 -0.11 -4.52 0.17
N GLY A 68 -1.25 -5.20 0.32
CA GLY A 68 -1.39 -6.31 1.27
C GLY A 68 -0.41 -7.45 1.00
N THR A 69 -0.23 -7.84 -0.26
CA THR A 69 0.74 -8.87 -0.66
C THR A 69 2.17 -8.41 -0.40
N VAL A 70 2.52 -7.18 -0.77
CA VAL A 70 3.86 -6.62 -0.53
C VAL A 70 4.19 -6.60 0.97
N LEU A 71 3.25 -6.22 1.84
CA LEU A 71 3.47 -6.22 3.29
C LEU A 71 3.72 -7.63 3.83
N TYR A 72 3.01 -8.64 3.33
CA TYR A 72 3.27 -10.04 3.69
C TYR A 72 4.64 -10.55 3.20
N GLU A 73 5.05 -10.17 1.99
CA GLU A 73 6.38 -10.50 1.48
C GLU A 73 7.48 -9.86 2.33
N ILE A 74 7.33 -8.58 2.70
CA ILE A 74 8.28 -7.88 3.58
C ILE A 74 8.34 -8.56 4.95
N ALA A 75 7.19 -8.84 5.56
CA ALA A 75 7.10 -9.52 6.86
C ALA A 75 7.80 -10.88 6.85
N GLY A 76 7.58 -11.68 5.80
CA GLY A 76 8.18 -13.00 5.64
C GLY A 76 9.69 -12.94 5.36
N GLN A 77 10.13 -12.08 4.44
CA GLN A 77 11.54 -11.96 4.06
C GLN A 77 12.40 -11.38 5.19
N SER A 78 11.87 -10.43 5.94
CA SER A 78 12.58 -9.77 7.04
C SER A 78 12.38 -10.45 8.38
N GLN A 79 11.49 -11.45 8.48
CA GLN A 79 11.13 -12.16 9.72
C GLN A 79 10.67 -11.21 10.82
N VAL A 80 9.85 -10.22 10.45
CA VAL A 80 9.26 -9.18 11.31
C VAL A 80 7.73 -9.20 11.23
N GLY A 81 7.07 -8.55 12.17
CA GLY A 81 5.65 -8.22 12.06
C GLY A 81 5.45 -6.87 11.38
N VAL A 82 4.30 -6.70 10.75
CA VAL A 82 3.86 -5.41 10.20
C VAL A 82 2.55 -5.03 10.87
N GLN A 83 2.50 -3.85 11.46
CA GLN A 83 1.27 -3.29 12.02
C GLN A 83 0.85 -2.08 11.19
N ILE A 84 -0.35 -2.12 10.61
CA ILE A 84 -0.94 -1.02 9.83
C ILE A 84 -2.16 -0.44 10.53
N ASP A 85 -2.38 0.85 10.32
CA ASP A 85 -3.53 1.60 10.84
C ASP A 85 -4.52 1.85 9.70
N ALA A 86 -5.70 1.22 9.78
CA ALA A 86 -6.73 1.31 8.75
C ALA A 86 -7.16 2.76 8.46
N ALA A 87 -7.19 3.62 9.49
CA ALA A 87 -7.57 5.03 9.35
C ALA A 87 -6.55 5.87 8.57
N LYS A 88 -5.30 5.41 8.46
CA LYS A 88 -4.22 6.13 7.78
C LYS A 88 -3.99 5.68 6.35
N ILE A 89 -4.65 4.63 5.90
CA ILE A 89 -4.47 4.11 4.56
C ILE A 89 -5.23 5.00 3.57
N PRO A 90 -4.54 5.65 2.61
CA PRO A 90 -5.22 6.49 1.62
C PRO A 90 -5.93 5.62 0.59
N VAL A 91 -7.26 5.68 0.58
CA VAL A 91 -8.12 5.03 -0.41
C VAL A 91 -9.10 6.07 -0.95
N ALA A 92 -9.16 6.23 -2.26
CA ALA A 92 -10.12 7.15 -2.88
C ALA A 92 -11.57 6.73 -2.57
N THR A 93 -12.45 7.70 -2.36
CA THR A 93 -13.85 7.45 -2.00
C THR A 93 -14.56 6.54 -2.98
N GLU A 94 -14.28 6.70 -4.27
CA GLU A 94 -14.85 5.87 -5.35
C GLU A 94 -14.39 4.41 -5.24
N VAL A 95 -13.11 4.19 -4.91
CA VAL A 95 -12.55 2.85 -4.69
C VAL A 95 -13.15 2.22 -3.44
N GLN A 96 -13.29 2.98 -2.34
CA GLN A 96 -13.97 2.52 -1.13
C GLN A 96 -15.42 2.09 -1.42
N GLY A 97 -16.16 2.91 -2.19
CA GLY A 97 -17.53 2.63 -2.57
C GLY A 97 -17.67 1.33 -3.36
N VAL A 98 -16.87 1.16 -4.42
CA VAL A 98 -16.86 -0.06 -5.24
C VAL A 98 -16.47 -1.29 -4.41
N CYS A 99 -15.41 -1.19 -3.62
CA CYS A 99 -14.96 -2.29 -2.76
C CYS A 99 -16.02 -2.68 -1.73
N GLY A 100 -16.69 -1.69 -1.12
CA GLY A 100 -17.78 -1.94 -0.16
C GLY A 100 -18.96 -2.66 -0.79
N MET A 101 -19.37 -2.30 -2.01
CA MET A 101 -20.45 -2.96 -2.74
C MET A 101 -20.11 -4.40 -3.16
N LEU A 102 -18.85 -4.64 -3.51
CA LEU A 102 -18.39 -5.96 -4.00
C LEU A 102 -17.78 -6.85 -2.92
N GLY A 103 -17.66 -6.38 -1.68
CA GLY A 103 -17.02 -7.12 -0.58
C GLY A 103 -15.53 -7.32 -0.79
N LEU A 104 -14.85 -6.38 -1.45
CA LEU A 104 -13.41 -6.46 -1.75
C LEU A 104 -12.59 -5.68 -0.73
N GLU A 105 -11.36 -6.13 -0.49
CA GLU A 105 -10.38 -5.44 0.35
C GLU A 105 -9.45 -4.60 -0.54
N PRO A 106 -9.45 -3.25 -0.43
CA PRO A 106 -8.62 -2.38 -1.26
C PRO A 106 -7.12 -2.69 -1.19
N LEU A 107 -6.64 -3.20 -0.05
CA LEU A 107 -5.24 -3.58 0.14
C LEU A 107 -4.74 -4.65 -0.85
N TYR A 108 -5.64 -5.45 -1.42
CA TYR A 108 -5.29 -6.50 -2.37
C TYR A 108 -5.54 -6.14 -3.83
N LEU A 109 -6.06 -4.95 -4.10
CA LEU A 109 -6.20 -4.45 -5.45
C LEU A 109 -4.86 -3.92 -5.98
N ALA A 110 -4.56 -4.26 -7.23
CA ALA A 110 -3.32 -3.84 -7.87
C ALA A 110 -3.17 -2.31 -7.93
N CYS A 111 -1.93 -1.85 -7.75
CA CYS A 111 -1.51 -0.46 -7.94
C CYS A 111 -0.40 -0.41 -8.98
N GLU A 112 -0.49 0.46 -9.98
CA GLU A 112 0.50 0.62 -11.04
C GLU A 112 1.28 1.95 -10.93
N GLY A 113 0.97 2.74 -9.90
CA GLY A 113 1.60 4.03 -9.59
C GLY A 113 1.88 4.23 -8.11
N THR A 114 1.65 3.21 -7.27
CA THR A 114 1.87 3.30 -5.82
C THR A 114 2.92 2.27 -5.38
N MET A 115 3.83 2.71 -4.52
CA MET A 115 4.89 1.90 -3.91
C MET A 115 4.72 1.84 -2.39
N VAL A 116 5.30 0.80 -1.79
CA VAL A 116 5.55 0.68 -0.36
C VAL A 116 7.01 1.01 -0.09
N ILE A 117 7.26 1.90 0.87
CA ILE A 117 8.59 2.27 1.34
C ILE A 117 8.70 1.92 2.82
N ILE A 118 9.82 1.27 3.19
CA ILE A 118 10.18 1.02 4.59
C ILE A 118 11.46 1.79 4.89
N ALA A 119 11.41 2.62 5.92
CA ALA A 119 12.54 3.45 6.34
C ALA A 119 12.51 3.66 7.87
N PRO A 120 13.65 4.05 8.50
CA PRO A 120 13.66 4.43 9.90
C PRO A 120 12.59 5.48 10.23
N ALA A 121 11.93 5.34 11.38
CA ALA A 121 10.80 6.20 11.77
C ALA A 121 11.16 7.70 11.75
N GLU A 122 12.39 8.05 12.11
CA GLU A 122 12.91 9.42 12.10
C GLU A 122 13.04 10.03 10.70
N GLN A 123 13.06 9.20 9.64
CA GLN A 123 13.11 9.66 8.25
C GLN A 123 11.70 9.77 7.62
N ALA A 124 10.69 9.15 8.24
CA ALA A 124 9.39 8.93 7.63
C ALA A 124 8.67 10.24 7.24
N GLU A 125 8.59 11.19 8.16
CA GLU A 125 7.93 12.49 7.91
C GLU A 125 8.60 13.23 6.75
N LYS A 126 9.93 13.28 6.73
CA LYS A 126 10.71 13.95 5.67
C LYS A 126 10.50 13.27 4.31
N ILE A 127 10.40 11.93 4.29
CA ILE A 127 10.08 11.18 3.07
C ILE A 127 8.69 11.54 2.57
N VAL A 128 7.67 11.56 3.45
CA VAL A 128 6.30 11.92 3.09
C VAL A 128 6.20 13.36 2.59
N GLU A 129 6.86 14.30 3.25
CA GLU A 129 6.93 15.70 2.78
C GLU A 129 7.52 15.80 1.36
N THR A 130 8.60 15.04 1.08
CA THR A 130 9.19 14.95 -0.25
C THR A 130 8.21 14.35 -1.27
N LEU A 131 7.53 13.27 -0.90
CA LEU A 131 6.54 12.60 -1.74
C LEU A 131 5.38 13.54 -2.11
N HIS A 132 4.90 14.35 -1.17
CA HIS A 132 3.84 15.34 -1.44
C HIS A 132 4.23 16.39 -2.50
N GLN A 133 5.53 16.61 -2.74
CA GLN A 133 6.02 17.49 -3.82
C GLN A 133 6.18 16.74 -5.16
N CYS A 134 6.10 15.41 -5.16
CA CYS A 134 6.25 14.62 -6.37
C CYS A 134 4.91 14.51 -7.12
N PRO A 135 4.94 14.50 -8.46
CA PRO A 135 3.77 14.12 -9.25
C PRO A 135 3.27 12.73 -8.81
N TYR A 136 1.96 12.57 -8.73
CA TYR A 136 1.26 11.31 -8.42
C TYR A 136 1.39 10.79 -6.97
N SER A 137 2.06 11.54 -6.05
CA SER A 137 2.29 11.11 -4.66
C SER A 137 1.74 12.08 -3.62
N GLN A 138 0.79 12.95 -3.98
CA GLN A 138 0.22 13.95 -3.08
C GLN A 138 -0.52 13.35 -1.88
N ASN A 139 -0.99 12.12 -2.00
CA ASN A 139 -1.69 11.37 -0.95
C ASN A 139 -0.79 10.35 -0.24
N ALA A 140 0.54 10.51 -0.35
CA ALA A 140 1.48 9.67 0.38
C ALA A 140 1.22 9.74 1.89
N ALA A 141 1.35 8.61 2.59
CA ALA A 141 1.06 8.54 4.01
C ALA A 141 1.90 7.47 4.72
N ILE A 142 2.21 7.74 6.00
CA ILE A 142 2.72 6.72 6.92
C ILE A 142 1.50 5.90 7.38
N ILE A 143 1.45 4.63 6.99
CA ILE A 143 0.31 3.75 7.26
C ILE A 143 0.54 2.75 8.39
N GLY A 144 1.77 2.66 8.91
CA GLY A 144 2.07 1.67 9.94
C GLY A 144 3.52 1.63 10.36
N THR A 145 3.86 0.56 11.07
CA THR A 145 5.18 0.35 11.68
C THR A 145 5.58 -1.12 11.58
N ILE A 146 6.87 -1.37 11.47
CA ILE A 146 7.46 -2.71 11.59
C ILE A 146 7.67 -3.05 13.06
N THR A 147 7.32 -4.28 13.47
CA THR A 147 7.39 -4.72 14.87
C THR A 147 8.16 -6.03 15.02
N GLU A 148 8.64 -6.31 16.23
CA GLU A 148 9.18 -7.64 16.59
C GLU A 148 8.08 -8.67 16.81
N GLU A 149 6.87 -8.20 17.14
CA GLU A 149 5.72 -9.05 17.40
C GLU A 149 5.13 -9.63 16.12
N ASN A 150 4.62 -10.85 16.21
CA ASN A 150 3.95 -11.55 15.10
C ASN A 150 4.78 -11.65 13.80
N PRO A 151 6.01 -12.21 13.82
CA PRO A 151 6.85 -12.35 12.64
C PRO A 151 6.12 -13.05 11.49
N GLY A 152 6.28 -12.53 10.26
CA GLY A 152 5.62 -13.04 9.07
C GLY A 152 4.13 -12.72 8.96
N LYS A 153 3.58 -11.87 9.84
CA LYS A 153 2.16 -11.49 9.84
C LYS A 153 1.96 -10.00 9.66
N VAL A 154 0.80 -9.65 9.13
CA VAL A 154 0.33 -8.27 9.02
C VAL A 154 -0.88 -8.08 9.94
N ILE A 155 -0.78 -7.19 10.90
CA ILE A 155 -1.83 -6.86 11.86
C ILE A 155 -2.42 -5.51 11.46
N ARG A 156 -3.75 -5.46 11.33
CA ARG A 156 -4.48 -4.22 11.06
C ARG A 156 -5.12 -3.70 12.35
N MET A 157 -4.80 -2.47 12.71
CA MET A 157 -5.52 -1.70 13.71
C MET A 157 -6.77 -1.11 13.05
N THR A 158 -7.92 -1.35 13.63
CA THR A 158 -9.18 -0.77 13.17
C THR A 158 -9.37 0.63 13.74
N GLU A 159 -10.27 1.42 13.16
CA GLU A 159 -10.61 2.78 13.63
C GLU A 159 -11.09 2.82 15.10
N ILE A 160 -11.67 1.72 15.58
CA ILE A 160 -12.12 1.57 16.98
C ILE A 160 -11.05 0.99 17.92
N GLY A 161 -9.79 0.88 17.44
CA GLY A 161 -8.65 0.44 18.24
C GLY A 161 -8.53 -1.07 18.45
N THR A 162 -9.32 -1.90 17.74
CA THR A 162 -9.15 -3.35 17.80
C THR A 162 -8.11 -3.82 16.80
N GLN A 163 -7.45 -4.93 17.11
CA GLN A 163 -6.47 -5.57 16.21
C GLN A 163 -7.09 -6.76 15.49
N SER A 164 -6.80 -6.89 14.21
CA SER A 164 -7.17 -8.05 13.42
C SER A 164 -6.01 -8.49 12.55
N LEU A 165 -5.87 -9.81 12.37
CA LEU A 165 -4.95 -10.33 11.36
C LEU A 165 -5.48 -9.94 9.98
N LEU A 166 -4.67 -9.28 9.16
CA LEU A 166 -5.01 -9.11 7.75
C LEU A 166 -4.97 -10.51 7.10
N PRO A 167 -6.06 -10.99 6.46
CA PRO A 167 -6.03 -12.29 5.82
C PRO A 167 -4.88 -12.40 4.83
N GLN A 168 -4.17 -13.53 4.80
CA GLN A 168 -3.17 -13.74 3.75
C GLN A 168 -3.86 -13.78 2.38
N PRO A 169 -3.21 -13.28 1.32
CA PRO A 169 -3.76 -13.37 -0.02
C PRO A 169 -3.98 -14.85 -0.39
N GLY A 170 -5.23 -15.25 -0.43
CA GLY A 170 -5.67 -16.61 -0.75
C GLY A 170 -5.97 -16.77 -2.23
N GLY A 171 -4.94 -16.88 -3.07
CA GLY A 171 -5.13 -17.02 -4.51
C GLY A 171 -5.25 -15.68 -5.26
N GLU A 172 -5.36 -15.74 -6.58
CA GLU A 172 -5.56 -14.56 -7.42
C GLU A 172 -6.97 -14.01 -7.19
N LEU A 173 -7.10 -12.88 -6.52
CA LEU A 173 -8.38 -12.17 -6.33
C LEU A 173 -8.92 -11.60 -7.64
N LEU A 174 -8.06 -11.41 -8.63
CA LEU A 174 -8.38 -10.99 -9.98
C LEU A 174 -7.64 -11.87 -10.98
N PRO A 175 -8.26 -12.20 -12.14
CA PRO A 175 -7.58 -12.92 -13.20
C PRO A 175 -6.32 -12.15 -13.64
N ARG A 176 -5.29 -12.88 -14.07
CA ARG A 176 -4.02 -12.29 -14.54
C ARG A 176 -4.29 -11.15 -15.52
N ILE A 177 -3.79 -9.97 -15.18
CA ILE A 177 -4.02 -8.74 -15.94
C ILE A 177 -2.97 -8.59 -17.05
N CYS A 178 -1.90 -9.39 -17.00
CA CYS A 178 -0.82 -9.42 -17.98
C CYS A 178 -0.69 -10.81 -18.58
#